data_94a661fbe2a5899c2c3ee6de5d3e9f8f
#
_entry.id   94a661fbe2a5899c2c3ee6de5d3e9f8f
#
_cell.length_a   1.000
_cell.length_b   1.000
_cell.length_c   1.000
_cell.angle_alpha   90.00
_cell.angle_beta   90.00
_cell.angle_gamma   90.00
#
_symmetry.space_group_name_H-M   'P 1'
#
loop_
_entity.id
_entity.type
_entity.pdbx_description
1 polymer ?
#
loop_
_entity_poly.entity_id
_entity_poly.type
_entity_poly.pdbx_seq_one_letter_code
_entity_poly.pdbx_strand_id
1 'polypeptide(L)'
;MYYWNQDLYTVNPQRLNFDLQELSYMYQTDIHVYDNNGALIGSSQPLIFNKNLISRLISPKPFFTQNININQNEHIGALNYLTGYTNFYNGDYLQLGYIAVPQFLSQEEIQKEIEAFLSVIIHIYFIIIVLAIFLSIFIGRQLSAPLKMIENKLKQMRFG
;
A
#
# COMPACT_ATOMS: atom_id res chain seq x y z
N MET A 1 -16.29 7.26 -22.99
CA MET A 1 -16.85 8.18 -21.98
C MET A 1 -18.34 8.48 -22.25
N TYR A 2 -19.15 7.49 -22.63
CA TYR A 2 -20.54 7.68 -23.10
C TYR A 2 -21.61 6.98 -22.27
N TYR A 3 -21.24 6.26 -21.19
CA TYR A 3 -22.18 5.37 -20.48
C TYR A 3 -22.84 5.95 -19.22
N TRP A 4 -22.33 7.04 -18.69
CA TRP A 4 -22.74 7.57 -17.40
C TRP A 4 -24.01 8.43 -17.43
N ASN A 5 -24.64 8.59 -18.61
CA ASN A 5 -25.90 9.35 -18.77
C ASN A 5 -27.14 8.45 -18.98
N GLN A 6 -26.95 7.13 -18.98
CA GLN A 6 -28.10 6.19 -19.05
C GLN A 6 -28.40 5.68 -17.63
N ASP A 7 -29.69 5.50 -17.36
CA ASP A 7 -30.13 4.85 -16.14
C ASP A 7 -29.39 3.52 -15.97
N LEU A 8 -28.76 3.29 -14.82
CA LEU A 8 -27.97 2.10 -14.50
C LEU A 8 -28.71 0.78 -14.80
N TYR A 9 -30.02 0.81 -14.79
CA TYR A 9 -30.90 -0.34 -15.11
C TYR A 9 -30.87 -0.76 -16.59
N THR A 10 -30.32 0.09 -17.48
CA THR A 10 -30.22 -0.24 -18.94
C THR A 10 -28.83 -0.74 -19.33
N VAL A 11 -27.88 -0.76 -18.42
CA VAL A 11 -26.50 -1.21 -18.69
C VAL A 11 -26.46 -2.73 -18.80
N ASN A 12 -25.95 -3.25 -19.91
CA ASN A 12 -25.72 -4.68 -20.06
C ASN A 12 -24.65 -5.13 -19.04
N PRO A 13 -24.97 -6.03 -18.08
CA PRO A 13 -24.05 -6.44 -17.04
C PRO A 13 -22.74 -7.07 -17.56
N GLN A 14 -22.80 -7.76 -18.70
CA GLN A 14 -21.63 -8.40 -19.32
C GLN A 14 -20.65 -7.35 -19.83
N ARG A 15 -21.17 -6.29 -20.45
CA ARG A 15 -20.35 -5.18 -20.94
C ARG A 15 -19.75 -4.37 -19.81
N LEU A 16 -20.55 -4.09 -18.78
CA LEU A 16 -20.05 -3.40 -17.58
C LEU A 16 -18.91 -4.19 -16.92
N ASN A 17 -19.06 -5.50 -16.75
CA ASN A 17 -18.00 -6.33 -16.20
C ASN A 17 -16.73 -6.29 -17.04
N PHE A 18 -16.85 -6.29 -18.38
CA PHE A 18 -15.70 -6.18 -19.27
C PHE A 18 -14.98 -4.84 -19.10
N ASP A 19 -15.72 -3.73 -19.13
CA ASP A 19 -15.16 -2.38 -18.93
C ASP A 19 -14.48 -2.25 -17.54
N LEU A 20 -15.09 -2.84 -16.50
CA LEU A 20 -14.49 -2.88 -15.15
C LEU A 20 -13.22 -3.76 -15.10
N GLN A 21 -13.14 -4.84 -15.88
CA GLN A 21 -11.93 -5.65 -15.98
C GLN A 21 -10.79 -4.88 -16.64
N GLU A 22 -11.08 -4.13 -17.71
CA GLU A 22 -10.07 -3.26 -18.34
C GLU A 22 -9.56 -2.20 -17.38
N LEU A 23 -10.45 -1.53 -16.65
CA LEU A 23 -10.08 -0.54 -15.62
C LEU A 23 -9.25 -1.18 -14.50
N SER A 24 -9.68 -2.35 -14.02
CA SER A 24 -8.96 -3.10 -12.99
C SER A 24 -7.53 -3.44 -13.43
N TYR A 25 -7.34 -3.85 -14.67
CA TYR A 25 -6.02 -4.11 -15.24
C TYR A 25 -5.15 -2.85 -15.32
N MET A 26 -5.73 -1.73 -15.75
CA MET A 26 -5.01 -0.46 -15.87
C MET A 26 -4.57 0.11 -14.52
N TYR A 27 -5.43 0.01 -13.50
CA TYR A 27 -5.19 0.58 -12.18
C TYR A 27 -4.64 -0.43 -11.15
N GLN A 28 -4.44 -1.69 -11.56
CA GLN A 28 -3.95 -2.77 -10.71
C GLN A 28 -4.77 -2.95 -9.43
N THR A 29 -6.09 -2.76 -9.54
CA THR A 29 -7.01 -2.86 -8.40
C THR A 29 -8.36 -3.39 -8.83
N ASP A 30 -9.01 -4.19 -7.99
CA ASP A 30 -10.35 -4.67 -8.28
C ASP A 30 -11.39 -3.57 -8.05
N ILE A 31 -12.47 -3.60 -8.84
CA ILE A 31 -13.54 -2.61 -8.80
C ILE A 31 -14.90 -3.33 -8.81
N HIS A 32 -15.74 -2.97 -7.86
CA HIS A 32 -17.12 -3.46 -7.78
C HIS A 32 -18.08 -2.29 -7.76
N VAL A 33 -19.20 -2.41 -8.47
CA VAL A 33 -20.20 -1.36 -8.59
C VAL A 33 -21.54 -1.88 -8.08
N TYR A 34 -22.17 -1.09 -7.21
CA TYR A 34 -23.46 -1.38 -6.59
C TYR A 34 -24.47 -0.30 -6.95
N ASP A 35 -25.74 -0.65 -7.05
CA ASP A 35 -26.82 0.30 -7.24
C ASP A 35 -27.16 1.07 -5.93
N ASN A 36 -28.15 1.95 -6.02
CA ASN A 36 -28.63 2.71 -4.86
C ASN A 36 -29.29 1.83 -3.77
N ASN A 37 -29.70 0.61 -4.10
CA ASN A 37 -30.23 -0.36 -3.16
C ASN A 37 -29.12 -1.23 -2.53
N GLY A 38 -27.86 -0.98 -2.92
CA GLY A 38 -26.71 -1.75 -2.46
C GLY A 38 -26.55 -3.11 -3.15
N ALA A 39 -27.28 -3.37 -4.26
CA ALA A 39 -27.13 -4.59 -5.03
C ALA A 39 -26.01 -4.48 -6.05
N LEU A 40 -25.19 -5.54 -6.20
CA LEU A 40 -24.11 -5.61 -7.16
C LEU A 40 -24.65 -5.57 -8.59
N ILE A 41 -24.19 -4.59 -9.39
CA ILE A 41 -24.49 -4.46 -10.81
C ILE A 41 -23.33 -4.82 -11.73
N GLY A 42 -22.10 -4.72 -11.25
CA GLY A 42 -20.90 -5.07 -12.01
C GLY A 42 -19.67 -5.28 -11.14
N SER A 43 -18.74 -6.07 -11.66
CA SER A 43 -17.48 -6.37 -10.96
C SER A 43 -16.37 -6.71 -11.95
N SER A 44 -15.14 -6.28 -11.65
CA SER A 44 -13.93 -6.75 -12.36
C SER A 44 -13.67 -8.24 -12.13
N GLN A 45 -14.17 -8.79 -11.00
CA GLN A 45 -14.01 -10.19 -10.60
C GLN A 45 -15.37 -10.89 -10.43
N PRO A 46 -16.17 -11.08 -11.49
CA PRO A 46 -17.52 -11.63 -11.36
C PRO A 46 -17.54 -13.07 -10.78
N LEU A 47 -16.45 -13.81 -10.90
CA LEU A 47 -16.37 -15.20 -10.44
C LEU A 47 -16.46 -15.32 -8.90
N ILE A 48 -15.94 -14.35 -8.15
CA ILE A 48 -16.00 -14.39 -6.68
C ILE A 48 -17.45 -14.27 -6.16
N PHE A 49 -18.27 -13.50 -6.85
CA PHE A 49 -19.68 -13.33 -6.56
C PHE A 49 -20.51 -14.54 -7.07
N ASN A 50 -20.16 -15.09 -8.22
CA ASN A 50 -20.84 -16.28 -8.77
C ASN A 50 -20.61 -17.53 -7.95
N LYS A 51 -19.43 -17.62 -7.28
CA LYS A 51 -19.11 -18.70 -6.34
C LYS A 51 -19.59 -18.42 -4.91
N ASN A 52 -20.33 -17.33 -4.69
CA ASN A 52 -20.81 -16.88 -3.38
C ASN A 52 -19.69 -16.72 -2.33
N LEU A 53 -18.48 -16.35 -2.73
CA LEU A 53 -17.37 -16.08 -1.82
C LEU A 53 -17.53 -14.71 -1.13
N ILE A 54 -18.15 -13.76 -1.82
CA ILE A 54 -18.52 -12.42 -1.32
C ILE A 54 -20.02 -12.20 -1.54
N SER A 55 -20.64 -11.44 -0.63
CA SER A 55 -22.04 -11.03 -0.76
C SER A 55 -22.25 -10.15 -2.00
N ARG A 56 -23.39 -10.35 -2.66
CA ARG A 56 -23.83 -9.44 -3.75
C ARG A 56 -24.46 -8.14 -3.23
N LEU A 57 -24.58 -7.99 -1.92
CA LEU A 57 -25.01 -6.76 -1.29
C LEU A 57 -23.81 -6.04 -0.70
N ILE A 58 -23.80 -4.72 -0.83
CA ILE A 58 -22.80 -3.85 -0.22
C ILE A 58 -22.80 -4.04 1.30
N SER A 59 -21.66 -3.84 1.93
CA SER A 59 -21.56 -3.85 3.40
C SER A 59 -22.51 -2.83 4.04
N PRO A 60 -23.15 -3.15 5.19
CA PRO A 60 -24.12 -2.26 5.82
C PRO A 60 -23.56 -0.89 6.19
N LYS A 61 -22.34 -0.83 6.66
CA LYS A 61 -21.72 0.43 7.13
C LYS A 61 -21.60 1.48 6.01
N PRO A 62 -21.03 1.20 4.82
CA PRO A 62 -21.03 2.14 3.71
C PRO A 62 -22.44 2.52 3.26
N PHE A 63 -23.37 1.57 3.26
CA PHE A 63 -24.73 1.78 2.81
C PHE A 63 -25.51 2.78 3.69
N PHE A 64 -25.36 2.67 5.03
CA PHE A 64 -26.07 3.54 5.98
C PHE A 64 -25.35 4.84 6.31
N THR A 65 -24.10 4.99 5.91
CA THR A 65 -23.32 6.20 6.17
C THR A 65 -23.42 7.12 4.97
N GLN A 66 -23.90 8.35 5.19
CA GLN A 66 -24.02 9.36 4.13
C GLN A 66 -22.68 9.97 3.69
N ASN A 67 -21.56 9.51 4.24
CA ASN A 67 -20.23 9.98 3.88
C ASN A 67 -19.72 9.36 2.59
N ILE A 68 -19.09 10.20 1.77
CA ILE A 68 -18.69 9.90 0.39
C ILE A 68 -17.53 8.91 0.32
N ASN A 69 -16.66 8.84 1.33
CA ASN A 69 -15.47 7.97 1.31
C ASN A 69 -15.32 7.23 2.64
N ILE A 70 -15.47 5.92 2.60
CA ILE A 70 -15.35 5.06 3.77
C ILE A 70 -14.36 3.94 3.47
N ASN A 71 -13.40 3.75 4.36
CA ASN A 71 -12.54 2.57 4.35
C ASN A 71 -13.05 1.59 5.40
N GLN A 72 -13.22 0.34 5.02
CA GLN A 72 -13.68 -0.73 5.89
C GLN A 72 -12.84 -1.98 5.72
N ASN A 73 -12.49 -2.61 6.85
CA ASN A 73 -11.91 -3.94 6.83
C ASN A 73 -13.00 -4.98 6.57
N GLU A 74 -12.78 -5.81 5.59
CA GLU A 74 -13.64 -6.90 5.19
C GLU A 74 -12.87 -8.23 5.23
N HIS A 75 -13.59 -9.34 5.13
CA HIS A 75 -12.97 -10.66 5.16
C HIS A 75 -13.63 -11.62 4.17
N ILE A 76 -12.82 -12.49 3.59
CA ILE A 76 -13.26 -13.66 2.81
C ILE A 76 -12.61 -14.87 3.47
N GLY A 77 -13.40 -15.65 4.22
CA GLY A 77 -12.82 -16.74 5.01
C GLY A 77 -11.80 -16.22 6.03
N ALA A 78 -10.54 -16.64 5.91
CA ALA A 78 -9.44 -16.19 6.77
C ALA A 78 -8.69 -14.94 6.22
N LEU A 79 -9.00 -14.50 5.00
CA LEU A 79 -8.34 -13.36 4.37
C LEU A 79 -9.01 -12.06 4.79
N ASN A 80 -8.26 -11.16 5.42
CA ASN A 80 -8.69 -9.80 5.71
C ASN A 80 -8.15 -8.85 4.63
N TYR A 81 -8.98 -7.92 4.19
CA TYR A 81 -8.63 -6.92 3.19
C TYR A 81 -9.34 -5.60 3.47
N LEU A 82 -8.75 -4.51 2.99
CA LEU A 82 -9.32 -3.18 3.12
C LEU A 82 -10.14 -2.86 1.88
N THR A 83 -11.38 -2.39 2.04
CA THR A 83 -12.20 -1.90 0.93
C THR A 83 -12.50 -0.43 1.10
N GLY A 84 -12.15 0.35 0.09
CA GLY A 84 -12.58 1.73 -0.05
C GLY A 84 -13.94 1.80 -0.73
N TYR A 85 -14.89 2.52 -0.14
CA TYR A 85 -16.21 2.78 -0.71
C TYR A 85 -16.39 4.26 -1.02
N THR A 86 -16.98 4.56 -2.18
CA THR A 86 -17.36 5.92 -2.56
C THR A 86 -18.68 5.92 -3.30
N ASN A 87 -19.42 7.00 -3.17
CA ASN A 87 -20.65 7.22 -3.95
C ASN A 87 -20.28 7.71 -5.36
N PHE A 88 -21.05 7.35 -6.37
CA PHE A 88 -20.90 7.94 -7.68
C PHE A 88 -22.22 8.54 -8.16
N TYR A 89 -22.10 9.57 -9.00
CA TYR A 89 -23.18 10.46 -9.37
C TYR A 89 -23.24 10.59 -10.90
N ASN A 90 -24.44 10.90 -11.43
CA ASN A 90 -24.58 11.30 -12.82
C ASN A 90 -24.15 12.77 -13.03
N GLY A 91 -24.28 13.26 -14.29
CA GLY A 91 -24.00 14.65 -14.63
C GLY A 91 -24.90 15.67 -13.93
N ASP A 92 -26.06 15.27 -13.42
CA ASP A 92 -27.03 16.08 -12.70
C ASP A 92 -26.88 16.01 -11.17
N TYR A 93 -25.75 15.45 -10.67
CA TYR A 93 -25.45 15.22 -9.26
C TYR A 93 -26.45 14.28 -8.54
N LEU A 94 -27.19 13.47 -9.27
CA LEU A 94 -28.00 12.40 -8.68
C LEU A 94 -27.09 11.19 -8.39
N GLN A 95 -27.15 10.68 -7.16
CA GLN A 95 -26.41 9.47 -6.80
C GLN A 95 -26.97 8.30 -7.61
N LEU A 96 -26.08 7.59 -8.31
CA LEU A 96 -26.41 6.40 -9.07
C LEU A 96 -26.11 5.10 -8.30
N GLY A 97 -25.20 5.16 -7.32
CA GLY A 97 -24.84 3.99 -6.56
C GLY A 97 -23.50 4.16 -5.83
N TYR A 98 -22.82 3.02 -5.62
CA TYR A 98 -21.59 2.94 -4.86
C TYR A 98 -20.52 2.21 -5.67
N ILE A 99 -19.27 2.67 -5.55
CA ILE A 99 -18.10 1.97 -6.05
C ILE A 99 -17.33 1.44 -4.85
N ALA A 100 -16.96 0.18 -4.90
CA ALA A 100 -16.07 -0.45 -3.93
C ALA A 100 -14.77 -0.84 -4.61
N VAL A 101 -13.65 -0.50 -3.96
CA VAL A 101 -12.30 -0.80 -4.40
C VAL A 101 -11.61 -1.64 -3.33
N PRO A 102 -11.69 -2.97 -3.41
CA PRO A 102 -11.01 -3.85 -2.47
C PRO A 102 -9.51 -3.85 -2.75
N GLN A 103 -8.73 -3.69 -1.69
CA GLN A 103 -7.28 -3.78 -1.72
C GLN A 103 -6.88 -5.12 -1.09
N PHE A 104 -6.69 -6.11 -1.93
CA PHE A 104 -6.14 -7.40 -1.52
C PHE A 104 -4.62 -7.25 -1.40
N LEU A 105 -4.17 -6.62 -0.34
CA LEU A 105 -2.75 -6.65 0.01
C LEU A 105 -2.46 -8.08 0.47
N SER A 106 -1.82 -8.88 -0.38
CA SER A 106 -1.34 -10.18 0.07
C SER A 106 -0.34 -9.92 1.18
N GLN A 107 -0.54 -10.54 2.35
CA GLN A 107 0.41 -10.43 3.46
C GLN A 107 1.83 -10.81 3.01
N GLU A 108 1.97 -11.68 2.01
CA GLU A 108 3.24 -12.07 1.42
C GLU A 108 3.93 -10.92 0.66
N GLU A 109 3.20 -10.07 -0.04
CA GLU A 109 3.78 -8.92 -0.74
C GLU A 109 4.26 -7.86 0.24
N ILE A 110 3.43 -7.53 1.24
CA ILE A 110 3.84 -6.60 2.32
C ILE A 110 5.06 -7.14 3.06
N GLN A 111 5.08 -8.45 3.36
CA GLN A 111 6.18 -9.05 4.10
C GLN A 111 7.47 -9.03 3.29
N LYS A 112 7.43 -9.31 1.98
CA LYS A 112 8.58 -9.20 1.08
C LYS A 112 9.10 -7.76 0.96
N GLU A 113 8.21 -6.77 0.87
CA GLU A 113 8.61 -5.36 0.84
C GLU A 113 9.26 -4.93 2.17
N ILE A 114 8.71 -5.35 3.31
CA ILE A 114 9.28 -5.08 4.63
C ILE A 114 10.65 -5.77 4.77
N GLU A 115 10.79 -7.02 4.37
CA GLU A 115 12.06 -7.75 4.42
C GLU A 115 13.12 -7.11 3.53
N ALA A 116 12.75 -6.68 2.31
CA ALA A 116 13.65 -5.95 1.42
C ALA A 116 14.09 -4.61 2.04
N PHE A 117 13.18 -3.86 2.62
CA PHE A 117 13.47 -2.59 3.30
C PHE A 117 14.38 -2.77 4.52
N LEU A 118 14.09 -3.77 5.36
CA LEU A 118 14.93 -4.12 6.51
C LEU A 118 16.34 -4.55 6.07
N SER A 119 16.45 -5.32 4.99
CA SER A 119 17.75 -5.73 4.43
C SER A 119 18.58 -4.53 4.03
N VAL A 120 18.00 -3.55 3.36
CA VAL A 120 18.71 -2.31 2.96
C VAL A 120 19.20 -1.54 4.21
N ILE A 121 18.36 -1.39 5.22
CA ILE A 121 18.73 -0.72 6.47
C ILE A 121 19.92 -1.42 7.15
N ILE A 122 19.88 -2.74 7.27
CA ILE A 122 20.96 -3.54 7.87
C ILE A 122 22.27 -3.33 7.13
N HIS A 123 22.24 -3.33 5.78
CA HIS A 123 23.45 -3.09 4.99
C HIS A 123 24.01 -1.67 5.18
N ILE A 124 23.15 -0.65 5.27
CA ILE A 124 23.59 0.73 5.55
C ILE A 124 24.25 0.82 6.93
N TYR A 125 23.65 0.22 7.97
CA TYR A 125 24.24 0.19 9.31
C TYR A 125 25.59 -0.53 9.33
N PHE A 126 25.71 -1.65 8.63
CA PHE A 126 26.96 -2.39 8.52
C PHE A 126 28.08 -1.51 7.90
N ILE A 127 27.77 -0.80 6.82
CA ILE A 127 28.74 0.12 6.16
C ILE A 127 29.16 1.23 7.13
N ILE A 128 28.21 1.82 7.86
CA ILE A 128 28.50 2.88 8.84
C ILE A 128 29.44 2.38 9.95
N ILE A 129 29.19 1.16 10.48
CA ILE A 129 30.03 0.55 11.53
C ILE A 129 31.45 0.32 11.01
N VAL A 130 31.59 -0.25 9.81
CA VAL A 130 32.91 -0.49 9.21
C VAL A 130 33.66 0.83 9.01
N LEU A 131 32.97 1.85 8.51
CA LEU A 131 33.54 3.18 8.32
C LEU A 131 33.97 3.82 9.64
N ALA A 132 33.17 3.69 10.70
CA ALA A 132 33.48 4.20 12.04
C ALA A 132 34.73 3.52 12.65
N ILE A 133 34.85 2.21 12.48
CA ILE A 133 36.05 1.45 12.91
C ILE A 133 37.28 1.94 12.14
N PHE A 134 37.18 2.12 10.82
CA PHE A 134 38.28 2.59 9.99
C PHE A 134 38.74 3.99 10.41
N LEU A 135 37.80 4.92 10.60
CA LEU A 135 38.08 6.27 11.07
C LEU A 135 38.70 6.26 12.47
N SER A 136 38.21 5.43 13.38
CA SER A 136 38.78 5.30 14.73
C SER A 136 40.24 4.87 14.72
N ILE A 137 40.60 3.88 13.89
CA ILE A 137 41.98 3.41 13.73
C ILE A 137 42.84 4.50 13.10
N PHE A 138 42.33 5.20 12.09
CA PHE A 138 43.04 6.27 11.38
C PHE A 138 43.36 7.44 12.31
N ILE A 139 42.36 7.93 13.06
CA ILE A 139 42.52 9.03 14.02
C ILE A 139 43.45 8.62 15.16
N GLY A 140 43.29 7.40 15.68
CA GLY A 140 44.14 6.88 16.75
C GLY A 140 45.62 6.82 16.34
N ARG A 141 45.92 6.45 15.10
CA ARG A 141 47.32 6.48 14.58
C ARG A 141 47.86 7.89 14.42
N GLN A 142 47.07 8.83 13.93
CA GLN A 142 47.49 10.21 13.74
C GLN A 142 47.75 10.95 15.07
N LEU A 143 46.95 10.70 16.09
CA LEU A 143 47.09 11.33 17.41
C LEU A 143 48.19 10.68 18.28
N SER A 144 48.42 9.39 18.16
CA SER A 144 49.42 8.66 18.96
C SER A 144 50.87 8.93 18.50
N ALA A 145 51.10 9.23 17.21
CA ALA A 145 52.44 9.48 16.68
C ALA A 145 53.09 10.76 17.25
N PRO A 146 52.42 11.93 17.27
CA PRO A 146 53.03 13.14 17.83
C PRO A 146 53.18 13.08 19.35
N LEU A 147 52.32 12.39 20.09
CA LEU A 147 52.44 12.22 21.55
C LEU A 147 53.66 11.41 21.94
N LYS A 148 54.02 10.35 21.25
CA LYS A 148 55.26 9.60 21.45
C LYS A 148 56.50 10.43 21.16
N MET A 149 56.46 11.32 20.17
CA MET A 149 57.58 12.21 19.83
C MET A 149 57.83 13.22 20.95
N ILE A 150 56.80 13.77 21.52
CA ILE A 150 56.88 14.71 22.68
C ILE A 150 57.39 13.99 23.94
N GLU A 151 56.90 12.81 24.23
CA GLU A 151 57.37 11.98 25.37
C GLU A 151 58.84 11.66 25.26
N ASN A 152 59.30 11.25 24.09
CA ASN A 152 60.72 10.95 23.85
C ASN A 152 61.63 12.18 23.98
N LYS A 153 61.21 13.38 23.51
CA LYS A 153 61.95 14.64 23.69
C LYS A 153 62.01 15.07 25.12
N LEU A 154 60.95 14.91 25.91
CA LEU A 154 60.93 15.21 27.33
C LEU A 154 61.82 14.28 28.16
N LYS A 155 61.87 12.97 27.79
CA LYS A 155 62.81 12.01 28.41
C LYS A 155 64.26 12.37 28.14
N GLN A 156 64.64 12.84 26.92
CA GLN A 156 65.98 13.27 26.61
C GLN A 156 66.41 14.54 27.36
N MET A 157 65.48 15.48 27.63
CA MET A 157 65.81 16.69 28.38
C MET A 157 65.92 16.46 29.90
N ARG A 158 65.43 15.33 30.40
CA ARG A 158 65.50 15.02 31.85
C ARG A 158 66.79 14.26 32.28
N PHE A 159 67.52 13.74 31.33
CA PHE A 159 68.74 12.92 31.57
C PHE A 159 70.00 13.52 30.89
N GLY A 160 69.93 14.78 30.45
CA GLY A 160 71.07 15.57 29.93
C GLY A 160 71.41 16.69 30.97
#